data_ce1836a846fac7091be9baa1d0721eab
#
_entry.id   ce1836a846fac7091be9baa1d0721eab
#
_cell.length_a   1.000
_cell.length_b   1.000
_cell.length_c   1.000
_cell.angle_alpha   90.00
_cell.angle_beta   90.00
_cell.angle_gamma   90.00
#
_symmetry.space_group_name_H-M   'P 1'
#
loop_
_entity.id
_entity.type
_entity.pdbx_description
1 polymer ?
#
loop_
_entity_poly.entity_id
_entity_poly.type
_entity_poly.pdbx_seq_one_letter_code
_entity_poly.pdbx_strand_id
1 'polypeptide(L)'
;MLLAKQELLSALAAELERLHPGAGAKAIFESPKVAAHGDLACTAAMHLAKPLGQNPRQVGEALRTALMATPAFTQWVESIDIAGPGFLNLKLKPRAKQAVIQEVLHAASCFGKQAERNEKVLVEFVSANPTGPLHVGHGRQAALGDPCSSNNHRICYIFWN
;
A
#
# COMPACT_ATOMS: atom_id res chain seq x y z
N MET A 1 6.48 2.87 7.26
CA MET A 1 6.10 2.94 5.84
C MET A 1 4.63 3.35 5.63
N LEU A 2 3.72 3.06 6.58
CA LEU A 2 2.32 3.46 6.47
C LEU A 2 2.15 4.99 6.43
N LEU A 3 2.70 5.71 7.41
CA LEU A 3 2.64 7.18 7.46
C LEU A 3 3.26 7.80 6.20
N ALA A 4 4.50 7.43 5.86
CA ALA A 4 5.16 7.95 4.67
C ALA A 4 4.34 7.70 3.39
N LYS A 5 3.75 6.49 3.24
CA LYS A 5 2.91 6.17 2.09
C LYS A 5 1.62 7.01 2.06
N GLN A 6 1.01 7.28 3.22
CA GLN A 6 -0.19 8.12 3.30
C GLN A 6 0.12 9.57 2.94
N GLU A 7 1.20 10.14 3.46
CA GLU A 7 1.63 11.51 3.13
C GLU A 7 1.98 11.66 1.64
N LEU A 8 2.71 10.69 1.07
CA LEU A 8 3.02 10.66 -0.35
C LEU A 8 1.76 10.53 -1.22
N LEU A 9 0.79 9.69 -0.79
CA LEU A 9 -0.47 9.53 -1.52
C LEU A 9 -1.31 10.80 -1.50
N SER A 10 -1.38 11.46 -0.35
CA SER A 10 -2.08 12.75 -0.21
C SER A 10 -1.45 13.84 -1.07
N ALA A 11 -0.12 13.92 -1.10
CA ALA A 11 0.59 14.87 -1.94
C ALA A 11 0.41 14.56 -3.44
N LEU A 12 0.46 13.28 -3.83
CA LEU A 12 0.18 12.86 -5.20
C LEU A 12 -1.25 13.24 -5.60
N ALA A 13 -2.24 12.96 -4.75
CA ALA A 13 -3.64 13.29 -5.03
C ALA A 13 -3.85 14.81 -5.22
N ALA A 14 -3.22 15.64 -4.39
CA ALA A 14 -3.29 17.09 -4.49
C ALA A 14 -2.67 17.59 -5.81
N GLU A 15 -1.52 17.07 -6.22
CA GLU A 15 -0.88 17.46 -7.48
C GLU A 15 -1.66 16.99 -8.72
N LEU A 16 -2.24 15.79 -8.66
CA LEU A 16 -3.11 15.30 -9.73
C LEU A 16 -4.37 16.16 -9.87
N GLU A 17 -4.99 16.54 -8.76
CA GLU A 17 -6.17 17.40 -8.75
C GLU A 17 -5.86 18.79 -9.30
N ARG A 18 -4.66 19.33 -9.02
CA ARG A 18 -4.18 20.60 -9.56
C ARG A 18 -3.99 20.54 -11.08
N LEU A 19 -3.51 19.42 -11.61
CA LEU A 19 -3.31 19.23 -13.04
C LEU A 19 -4.63 19.01 -13.79
N HIS A 20 -5.55 18.28 -13.22
CA HIS A 20 -6.83 18.00 -13.82
C HIS A 20 -7.89 17.72 -12.75
N PRO A 21 -9.00 18.49 -12.68
CA PRO A 21 -10.07 18.27 -11.71
C PRO A 21 -10.63 16.84 -11.77
N GLY A 22 -10.77 16.22 -10.60
CA GLY A 22 -11.22 14.83 -10.46
C GLY A 22 -10.13 13.76 -10.63
N ALA A 23 -8.90 14.16 -10.92
CA ALA A 23 -7.77 13.21 -11.07
C ALA A 23 -7.20 12.74 -9.73
N GLY A 24 -7.39 13.50 -8.66
CA GLY A 24 -6.92 13.13 -7.33
C GLY A 24 -7.46 11.78 -6.84
N ALA A 25 -8.69 11.43 -7.19
CA ALA A 25 -9.30 10.14 -6.86
C ALA A 25 -8.58 8.92 -7.51
N LYS A 26 -7.75 9.15 -8.52
CA LYS A 26 -6.95 8.12 -9.21
C LYS A 26 -5.53 7.99 -8.66
N ALA A 27 -5.21 8.69 -7.58
CA ALA A 27 -3.92 8.60 -6.93
C ALA A 27 -3.73 7.20 -6.32
N ILE A 28 -2.85 6.41 -6.88
CA ILE A 28 -2.53 5.05 -6.42
C ILE A 28 -1.04 4.81 -6.55
N PHE A 29 -0.45 4.17 -5.54
CA PHE A 29 0.87 3.57 -5.62
C PHE A 29 0.76 2.05 -5.65
N GLU A 30 1.45 1.46 -6.60
CA GLU A 30 1.58 0.01 -6.77
C GLU A 30 3.00 -0.43 -6.35
N SER A 31 3.14 -1.70 -6.01
CA SER A 31 4.47 -2.29 -5.84
C SER A 31 5.03 -2.65 -7.21
N PRO A 32 6.23 -2.18 -7.57
CA PRO A 32 6.84 -2.55 -8.85
C PRO A 32 7.10 -4.06 -8.90
N LYS A 33 6.90 -4.65 -10.08
CA LYS A 33 7.11 -6.09 -10.31
C LYS A 33 8.58 -6.51 -10.18
N VAL A 34 9.49 -5.58 -10.41
CA VAL A 34 10.94 -5.80 -10.35
C VAL A 34 11.53 -4.86 -9.31
N ALA A 35 12.25 -5.40 -8.34
CA ALA A 35 12.85 -4.62 -7.24
C ALA A 35 13.81 -3.51 -7.71
N ALA A 36 14.44 -3.69 -8.87
CA ALA A 36 15.30 -2.67 -9.47
C ALA A 36 14.56 -1.38 -9.87
N HIS A 37 13.24 -1.43 -10.00
CA HIS A 37 12.40 -0.27 -10.34
C HIS A 37 12.01 0.59 -9.14
N GLY A 38 12.60 0.36 -7.97
CA GLY A 38 12.33 1.14 -6.78
C GLY A 38 11.33 0.48 -5.82
N ASP A 39 10.74 1.29 -4.95
CA ASP A 39 9.87 0.82 -3.86
C ASP A 39 8.38 1.00 -4.16
N LEU A 40 8.04 2.03 -4.93
CA LEU A 40 6.66 2.35 -5.34
C LEU A 40 6.63 2.72 -6.82
N ALA A 41 5.54 2.39 -7.50
CA ALA A 41 5.28 2.77 -8.87
C ALA A 41 3.94 3.50 -8.99
N CYS A 42 3.86 4.46 -9.91
CA CYS A 42 2.64 5.22 -10.18
C CYS A 42 2.39 5.32 -11.68
N THR A 43 1.15 5.06 -12.09
CA THR A 43 0.69 5.09 -13.48
C THR A 43 -0.09 6.36 -13.83
N ALA A 44 -0.18 7.32 -12.91
CA ALA A 44 -1.04 8.50 -13.03
C ALA A 44 -0.75 9.33 -14.30
N ALA A 45 0.52 9.46 -14.70
CA ALA A 45 0.88 10.20 -15.91
C ALA A 45 0.24 9.61 -17.18
N MET A 46 0.14 8.29 -17.28
CA MET A 46 -0.50 7.63 -18.42
C MET A 46 -2.02 7.87 -18.44
N HIS A 47 -2.65 7.88 -17.26
CA HIS A 47 -4.07 8.15 -17.15
C HIS A 47 -4.43 9.61 -17.45
N LEU A 48 -3.53 10.55 -17.15
CA LEU A 48 -3.73 11.98 -17.39
C LEU A 48 -3.34 12.42 -18.81
N ALA A 49 -2.51 11.67 -19.50
CA ALA A 49 -2.02 12.01 -20.85
C ALA A 49 -3.17 12.23 -21.83
N LYS A 50 -4.18 11.34 -21.82
CA LYS A 50 -5.34 11.43 -22.72
C LYS A 50 -6.23 12.64 -22.43
N PRO A 51 -6.68 12.88 -21.17
CA PRO A 51 -7.45 14.09 -20.86
C PRO A 51 -6.71 15.39 -21.14
N LEU A 52 -5.38 15.42 -20.94
CA LEU A 52 -4.57 16.62 -21.18
C LEU A 52 -4.14 16.78 -22.65
N GLY A 53 -4.37 15.80 -23.50
CA GLY A 53 -3.91 15.82 -24.89
C GLY A 53 -2.38 15.87 -25.04
N GLN A 54 -1.65 15.37 -24.04
CA GLN A 54 -0.20 15.43 -23.98
C GLN A 54 0.44 14.04 -24.03
N ASN A 55 1.74 14.02 -24.36
CA ASN A 55 2.50 12.77 -24.29
C ASN A 55 2.65 12.32 -22.83
N PRO A 56 2.36 11.04 -22.50
CA PRO A 56 2.44 10.54 -21.12
C PRO A 56 3.80 10.78 -20.45
N ARG A 57 4.87 10.74 -21.22
CA ARG A 57 6.24 11.01 -20.71
C ARG A 57 6.41 12.47 -20.31
N GLN A 58 5.85 13.40 -21.09
CA GLN A 58 5.88 14.83 -20.75
C GLN A 58 5.06 15.12 -19.49
N VAL A 59 3.89 14.51 -19.38
CA VAL A 59 3.06 14.59 -18.16
C VAL A 59 3.83 14.00 -16.97
N GLY A 60 4.53 12.89 -17.17
CA GLY A 60 5.39 12.27 -16.15
C GLY A 60 6.50 13.20 -15.66
N GLU A 61 7.21 13.90 -16.57
CA GLU A 61 8.26 14.84 -16.22
C GLU A 61 7.72 16.05 -15.44
N ALA A 62 6.59 16.61 -15.89
CA ALA A 62 5.93 17.70 -15.19
C ALA A 62 5.49 17.28 -13.78
N LEU A 63 4.87 16.10 -13.67
CA LEU A 63 4.42 15.54 -12.39
C LEU A 63 5.61 15.25 -11.48
N ARG A 64 6.70 14.67 -11.99
CA ARG A 64 7.94 14.45 -11.24
C ARG A 64 8.46 15.75 -10.62
N THR A 65 8.55 16.79 -11.43
CA THR A 65 9.05 18.10 -11.00
C THR A 65 8.16 18.69 -9.91
N ALA A 66 6.85 18.65 -10.09
CA ALA A 66 5.89 19.16 -9.12
C ALA A 66 5.94 18.36 -7.79
N LEU A 67 5.95 17.04 -7.86
CA LEU A 67 6.01 16.17 -6.70
C LEU A 67 7.30 16.35 -5.89
N MET A 68 8.46 16.43 -6.54
CA MET A 68 9.74 16.65 -5.87
C MET A 68 9.85 18.02 -5.17
N ALA A 69 9.03 18.99 -5.57
CA ALA A 69 8.93 20.27 -4.86
C ALA A 69 8.05 20.20 -3.60
N THR A 70 7.27 19.14 -3.41
CA THR A 70 6.40 19.00 -2.23
C THR A 70 7.20 18.56 -0.99
N PRO A 71 6.83 19.03 0.23
CA PRO A 71 7.51 18.65 1.46
C PRO A 71 7.52 17.14 1.70
N ALA A 72 6.40 16.43 1.44
CA ALA A 72 6.29 14.99 1.63
C ALA A 72 7.29 14.21 0.76
N PHE A 73 7.39 14.56 -0.53
CA PHE A 73 8.34 13.91 -1.43
C PHE A 73 9.79 14.25 -1.08
N THR A 74 10.09 15.51 -0.80
CA THR A 74 11.43 15.92 -0.32
C THR A 74 11.82 15.16 0.96
N GLN A 75 10.88 14.90 1.84
CA GLN A 75 11.11 14.16 3.08
C GLN A 75 11.38 12.67 2.85
N TRP A 76 10.57 11.99 2.05
CA TRP A 76 10.51 10.53 2.02
C TRP A 76 11.13 9.89 0.77
N VAL A 77 11.22 10.63 -0.34
CA VAL A 77 11.68 10.10 -1.64
C VAL A 77 13.12 10.47 -1.90
N GLU A 78 13.90 9.50 -2.35
CA GLU A 78 15.28 9.69 -2.79
C GLU A 78 15.34 10.14 -4.25
N SER A 79 14.63 9.41 -5.13
CA SER A 79 14.54 9.71 -6.57
C SER A 79 13.21 9.25 -7.16
N ILE A 80 12.83 9.88 -8.27
CA ILE A 80 11.74 9.45 -9.13
C ILE A 80 12.30 9.26 -10.53
N ASP A 81 12.22 8.04 -11.04
CA ASP A 81 12.63 7.67 -12.38
C ASP A 81 11.41 7.45 -13.26
N ILE A 82 11.49 7.94 -14.51
CA ILE A 82 10.41 7.75 -15.48
C ILE A 82 10.79 6.62 -16.43
N ALA A 83 10.02 5.54 -16.38
CA ALA A 83 10.23 4.36 -17.21
C ALA A 83 9.15 4.21 -18.28
N GLY A 84 9.52 3.64 -19.42
CA GLY A 84 8.60 3.34 -20.51
C GLY A 84 7.76 4.53 -20.95
N PRO A 85 6.44 4.34 -21.12
CA PRO A 85 5.53 5.37 -21.63
C PRO A 85 5.12 6.43 -20.58
N GLY A 86 5.66 6.41 -19.36
CA GLY A 86 5.31 7.39 -18.31
C GLY A 86 5.04 6.77 -16.93
N PHE A 87 5.63 5.60 -16.64
CA PHE A 87 5.65 5.05 -15.28
C PHE A 87 6.57 5.88 -14.40
N LEU A 88 6.08 6.35 -13.27
CA LEU A 88 6.93 6.99 -12.25
C LEU A 88 7.32 5.92 -11.22
N ASN A 89 8.59 5.62 -11.15
CA ASN A 89 9.18 4.69 -10.20
C ASN A 89 9.85 5.48 -9.07
N LEU A 90 9.42 5.28 -7.85
CA LEU A 90 9.88 6.00 -6.68
C LEU A 90 10.84 5.13 -5.87
N LYS A 91 12.00 5.66 -5.57
CA LYS A 91 12.93 5.11 -4.60
C LYS A 91 12.80 5.87 -3.28
N LEU A 92 12.50 5.16 -2.22
CA LEU A 92 12.30 5.76 -0.90
C LEU A 92 13.61 5.87 -0.14
N LYS A 93 13.76 6.95 0.62
CA LYS A 93 14.87 7.09 1.58
C LYS A 93 14.79 5.99 2.66
N PRO A 94 15.92 5.52 3.20
CA PRO A 94 15.93 4.52 4.26
C PRO A 94 15.03 4.88 5.45
N ARG A 95 15.00 6.15 5.83
CA ARG A 95 14.15 6.64 6.92
C ARG A 95 12.65 6.41 6.69
N ALA A 96 12.16 6.43 5.44
CA ALA A 96 10.77 6.15 5.12
C ALA A 96 10.40 4.69 5.45
N LYS A 97 11.35 3.76 5.23
CA LYS A 97 11.19 2.33 5.57
C LYS A 97 11.28 2.10 7.08
N GLN A 98 12.15 2.85 7.76
CA GLN A 98 12.37 2.74 9.21
C GLN A 98 11.26 3.41 10.04
N ALA A 99 10.56 4.39 9.48
CA ALA A 99 9.48 5.13 10.19
C ALA A 99 8.40 4.19 10.75
N VAL A 100 8.12 3.06 10.07
CA VAL A 100 7.17 2.07 10.57
C VAL A 100 7.55 1.51 11.95
N ILE A 101 8.83 1.44 12.26
CA ILE A 101 9.31 0.93 13.56
C ILE A 101 8.82 1.86 14.68
N GLN A 102 8.92 3.17 14.47
CA GLN A 102 8.44 4.16 15.42
C GLN A 102 6.91 4.12 15.55
N GLU A 103 6.19 3.95 14.42
CA GLU A 103 4.74 3.78 14.42
C GLU A 103 4.33 2.55 15.25
N VAL A 104 5.00 1.40 15.04
CA VAL A 104 4.75 0.16 15.79
C VAL A 104 5.00 0.34 17.28
N LEU A 105 6.16 0.92 17.64
CA LEU A 105 6.53 1.14 19.05
C LEU A 105 5.55 2.10 19.74
N HIS A 106 5.14 3.16 19.05
CA HIS A 106 4.19 4.13 19.59
C HIS A 106 2.77 3.57 19.75
N ALA A 107 2.28 2.87 18.74
CA ALA A 107 0.95 2.27 18.74
C ALA A 107 0.87 1.00 19.60
N ALA A 108 2.01 0.34 19.85
CA ALA A 108 2.11 -0.89 20.66
C ALA A 108 1.03 -1.91 20.29
N SER A 109 0.18 -2.33 21.24
CA SER A 109 -0.92 -3.29 21.01
C SER A 109 -2.05 -2.75 20.13
N CYS A 110 -2.05 -1.47 19.80
CA CYS A 110 -3.03 -0.85 18.91
C CYS A 110 -2.56 -0.79 17.46
N PHE A 111 -1.30 -1.14 17.17
CA PHE A 111 -0.80 -1.13 15.80
C PHE A 111 -1.60 -2.07 14.90
N GLY A 112 -2.04 -1.56 13.75
CA GLY A 112 -2.87 -2.30 12.80
C GLY A 112 -4.37 -2.37 13.12
N LYS A 113 -4.79 -1.94 14.32
CA LYS A 113 -6.21 -1.86 14.65
C LYS A 113 -6.88 -0.76 13.82
N GLN A 114 -8.03 -1.07 13.28
CA GLN A 114 -8.91 -0.12 12.60
C GLN A 114 -10.16 0.13 13.44
N ALA A 115 -10.92 1.17 13.06
CA ALA A 115 -12.21 1.42 13.68
C ALA A 115 -13.11 0.18 13.57
N GLU A 116 -13.84 -0.12 14.64
CA GLU A 116 -14.77 -1.24 14.66
C GLU A 116 -15.82 -1.09 13.57
N ARG A 117 -15.91 -2.10 12.72
CA ARG A 117 -17.01 -2.25 11.79
C ARG A 117 -18.08 -3.09 12.50
N ASN A 118 -19.33 -2.65 12.48
CA ASN A 118 -20.47 -3.43 13.01
C ASN A 118 -20.81 -4.61 12.10
N GLU A 119 -19.80 -5.34 11.64
CA GLU A 119 -19.93 -6.50 10.76
C GLU A 119 -19.64 -7.78 11.57
N LYS A 120 -20.50 -8.77 11.40
CA LYS A 120 -20.23 -10.11 11.93
C LYS A 120 -19.36 -10.85 10.91
N VAL A 121 -18.13 -11.19 11.29
CA VAL A 121 -17.20 -11.92 10.43
C VAL A 121 -17.00 -13.32 11.01
N LEU A 122 -17.26 -14.33 10.21
CA LEU A 122 -16.92 -15.72 10.53
C LEU A 122 -15.58 -16.03 9.87
N VAL A 123 -14.59 -16.42 10.67
CA VAL A 123 -13.28 -16.83 10.17
C VAL A 123 -13.17 -18.34 10.37
N GLU A 124 -13.07 -19.07 9.26
CA GLU A 124 -12.78 -20.50 9.26
C GLU A 124 -11.31 -20.73 8.90
N PHE A 125 -10.61 -21.52 9.68
CA PHE A 125 -9.25 -21.93 9.39
C PHE A 125 -8.96 -23.34 9.92
N VAL A 126 -7.90 -23.99 9.39
CA VAL A 126 -7.61 -25.41 9.63
C VAL A 126 -8.80 -26.31 9.22
N SER A 127 -9.44 -25.99 8.10
CA SER A 127 -10.48 -26.85 7.53
C SER A 127 -9.83 -28.12 6.97
N ALA A 128 -9.76 -29.14 7.80
CA ALA A 128 -9.11 -30.41 7.47
C ALA A 128 -10.12 -31.56 7.58
N ASN A 129 -10.13 -32.46 6.59
CA ASN A 129 -10.92 -33.68 6.65
C ASN A 129 -10.36 -34.61 7.75
N PRO A 130 -11.21 -35.27 8.55
CA PRO A 130 -10.79 -36.15 9.63
C PRO A 130 -10.33 -37.52 9.13
N THR A 131 -9.83 -37.61 7.92
CA THR A 131 -9.43 -38.85 7.23
C THR A 131 -7.97 -39.25 7.45
N GLY A 132 -7.20 -38.43 8.19
CA GLY A 132 -5.78 -38.70 8.47
C GLY A 132 -5.16 -37.68 9.42
N PRO A 133 -3.87 -37.89 9.79
CA PRO A 133 -3.16 -36.97 10.67
C PRO A 133 -2.96 -35.59 10.03
N LEU A 134 -2.95 -34.54 10.84
CA LEU A 134 -2.61 -33.20 10.43
C LEU A 134 -1.20 -33.14 9.88
N HIS A 135 -0.99 -32.38 8.81
CA HIS A 135 0.32 -32.15 8.21
C HIS A 135 0.72 -30.67 8.33
N VAL A 136 1.96 -30.32 7.92
CA VAL A 136 2.53 -28.97 8.04
C VAL A 136 1.63 -27.89 7.39
N GLY A 137 0.90 -28.21 6.33
CA GLY A 137 -0.05 -27.28 5.70
C GLY A 137 -1.18 -26.85 6.65
N HIS A 138 -1.70 -27.77 7.45
CA HIS A 138 -2.72 -27.46 8.46
C HIS A 138 -2.14 -26.59 9.59
N GLY A 139 -0.90 -26.87 10.04
CA GLY A 139 -0.18 -26.03 10.99
C GLY A 139 0.04 -24.59 10.47
N ARG A 140 0.32 -24.45 9.17
CA ARG A 140 0.43 -23.12 8.54
C ARG A 140 -0.91 -22.38 8.53
N GLN A 141 -2.01 -23.07 8.23
CA GLN A 141 -3.34 -22.46 8.28
C GLN A 141 -3.70 -22.02 9.70
N ALA A 142 -3.38 -22.83 10.72
CA ALA A 142 -3.57 -22.45 12.12
C ALA A 142 -2.78 -21.20 12.49
N ALA A 143 -1.48 -21.15 12.14
CA ALA A 143 -0.63 -20.02 12.43
C ALA A 143 -1.04 -18.72 11.73
N LEU A 144 -1.75 -18.79 10.61
CA LEU A 144 -2.31 -17.63 9.93
C LEU A 144 -3.70 -17.25 10.43
N GLY A 145 -4.52 -18.24 10.78
CA GLY A 145 -5.90 -18.02 11.21
C GLY A 145 -6.02 -17.48 12.62
N ASP A 146 -5.21 -17.98 13.55
CA ASP A 146 -5.24 -17.58 14.94
C ASP A 146 -5.02 -16.06 15.16
N PRO A 147 -4.01 -15.41 14.61
CA PRO A 147 -3.86 -13.97 14.70
C PRO A 147 -4.99 -13.18 14.01
N CYS A 148 -5.57 -13.72 12.94
CA CYS A 148 -6.71 -13.09 12.28
C CYS A 148 -7.96 -13.09 13.16
N SER A 149 -8.16 -14.16 13.95
CA SER A 149 -9.30 -14.31 14.84
C SER A 149 -9.13 -13.51 16.14
N SER A 150 -7.93 -13.48 16.71
CA SER A 150 -7.64 -12.79 17.96
C SER A 150 -7.70 -11.26 17.85
N ASN A 151 -7.49 -10.69 16.65
CA ASN A 151 -7.65 -9.27 16.38
C ASN A 151 -9.10 -8.84 16.13
N ASN A 152 -10.00 -9.77 15.87
CA ASN A 152 -11.44 -9.53 15.75
C ASN A 152 -12.14 -10.10 17.00
N HIS A 153 -12.51 -9.25 17.94
CA HIS A 153 -13.21 -9.63 19.18
C HIS A 153 -14.57 -10.30 19.00
N ARG A 154 -14.92 -10.79 17.82
CA ARG A 154 -16.20 -11.44 17.54
C ARG A 154 -16.02 -12.72 16.75
N ILE A 155 -16.03 -13.83 17.49
CA ILE A 155 -16.34 -15.20 17.06
C ILE A 155 -15.25 -15.86 16.20
N CYS A 156 -14.35 -16.57 16.85
CA CYS A 156 -13.56 -17.62 16.23
C CYS A 156 -14.24 -18.97 16.52
N TYR A 157 -14.59 -19.71 15.48
CA TYR A 157 -14.96 -21.11 15.61
C TYR A 157 -13.88 -21.97 14.95
N ILE A 158 -13.17 -22.72 15.76
CA ILE A 158 -12.35 -23.84 15.28
C ILE A 158 -13.30 -25.02 15.17
N PHE A 159 -13.64 -25.42 13.97
CA PHE A 159 -14.35 -26.68 13.74
C PHE A 159 -13.34 -27.80 13.68
N TRP A 160 -13.31 -28.62 14.73
CA TRP A 160 -12.80 -29.97 14.70
C TRP A 160 -14.00 -30.91 14.51
N ASN A 161 -14.11 -31.48 13.31
CA ASN A 161 -14.95 -32.65 13.05
C ASN A 161 -14.07 -33.88 13.07
#